data_dcf19278fff86c936c604110ba273283
#
_entry.id   dcf19278fff86c936c604110ba273283
#
_cell.length_a   1.000
_cell.length_b   1.000
_cell.length_c   1.000
_cell.angle_alpha   90.00
_cell.angle_beta   90.00
_cell.angle_gamma   90.00
#
_symmetry.space_group_name_H-M   'P 1'
#
loop_
_entity.id
_entity.type
_entity.pdbx_description
1 polymer ?
#
loop_
_entity_poly.entity_id
_entity_poly.type
_entity_poly.pdbx_seq_one_letter_code
_entity_poly.pdbx_strand_id
1 'polypeptide(L)'
;AGFDAIDGGGDANALVDTITGARPNRPLLHLRGAESRGRVQQRLEDAGFQVDSAIAYRQEDVEPDGSAIKVLQGAEPAILPIFSPRSAERLLKFEPNPAHRVAAMSSSVEKAWPYSLHPVIVAKSSTAISMAEAVAALYEGG
;
A
#
# COMPACT_ATOMS: atom_id res chain seq x y z
N ALA A 1 -12.27 -17.65 11.00
CA ALA A 1 -13.25 -16.59 11.19
C ALA A 1 -14.64 -16.87 10.62
N GLY A 2 -15.00 -18.03 10.05
CA GLY A 2 -16.36 -18.42 9.70
C GLY A 2 -16.97 -17.77 8.44
N PHE A 3 -16.15 -17.08 7.62
CA PHE A 3 -16.58 -16.57 6.32
C PHE A 3 -15.86 -17.32 5.19
N ASP A 4 -16.60 -17.62 4.13
CA ASP A 4 -16.01 -18.08 2.87
C ASP A 4 -15.44 -16.84 2.16
N ALA A 5 -14.12 -16.78 2.04
CA ALA A 5 -13.42 -15.65 1.44
C ALA A 5 -12.99 -15.99 0.01
N ILE A 6 -13.23 -15.06 -0.91
CA ILE A 6 -12.73 -15.11 -2.29
C ILE A 6 -11.69 -14.01 -2.45
N ASP A 7 -10.53 -14.34 -3.00
CA ASP A 7 -9.49 -13.33 -3.31
C ASP A 7 -9.98 -12.40 -4.43
N GLY A 8 -10.03 -11.11 -4.13
CA GLY A 8 -10.41 -10.05 -5.08
C GLY A 8 -9.28 -9.55 -5.98
N GLY A 9 -8.10 -10.20 -5.99
CA GLY A 9 -7.00 -9.89 -6.91
C GLY A 9 -6.14 -8.69 -6.54
N GLY A 10 -6.24 -8.16 -5.32
CA GLY A 10 -5.28 -7.19 -4.74
C GLY A 10 -5.50 -5.72 -5.08
N ASP A 11 -6.38 -5.36 -6.02
CA ASP A 11 -6.73 -3.96 -6.30
C ASP A 11 -8.23 -3.75 -6.55
N ALA A 12 -8.65 -2.48 -6.65
CA ALA A 12 -10.06 -2.13 -6.83
C ALA A 12 -10.64 -2.58 -8.18
N ASN A 13 -9.82 -2.72 -9.22
CA ASN A 13 -10.27 -3.17 -10.53
C ASN A 13 -10.58 -4.66 -10.48
N ALA A 14 -9.60 -5.45 -10.03
CA ALA A 14 -9.75 -6.89 -9.89
C ALA A 14 -10.91 -7.27 -8.96
N LEU A 15 -11.10 -6.52 -7.86
CA LEU A 15 -12.23 -6.71 -6.95
C LEU A 15 -13.57 -6.51 -7.65
N VAL A 16 -13.73 -5.41 -8.39
CA VAL A 16 -14.98 -5.12 -9.14
C VAL A 16 -15.22 -6.19 -10.20
N ASP A 17 -14.19 -6.60 -10.94
CA ASP A 17 -14.30 -7.63 -11.97
C ASP A 17 -14.69 -8.99 -11.38
N THR A 18 -14.10 -9.37 -10.24
CA THR A 18 -14.45 -10.60 -9.52
C THR A 18 -15.92 -10.61 -9.08
N ILE A 19 -16.40 -9.50 -8.47
CA ILE A 19 -17.79 -9.39 -8.02
C ILE A 19 -18.75 -9.39 -9.22
N THR A 20 -18.42 -8.65 -10.27
CA THR A 20 -19.24 -8.58 -11.48
C THR A 20 -19.33 -9.93 -12.20
N GLY A 21 -18.22 -10.67 -12.23
CA GLY A 21 -18.19 -12.03 -12.78
C GLY A 21 -19.01 -13.04 -11.97
N ALA A 22 -18.95 -12.96 -10.64
CA ALA A 22 -19.69 -13.83 -9.73
C ALA A 22 -21.21 -13.55 -9.71
N ARG A 23 -21.63 -12.34 -10.08
CA ARG A 23 -23.04 -11.90 -10.14
C ARG A 23 -23.88 -12.29 -8.93
N PRO A 24 -23.47 -11.89 -7.70
CA PRO A 24 -24.25 -12.20 -6.52
C PRO A 24 -25.66 -11.58 -6.63
N ASN A 25 -26.69 -12.34 -6.28
CA ASN A 25 -28.09 -11.92 -6.32
C ASN A 25 -28.57 -11.30 -4.99
N ARG A 26 -27.64 -10.84 -4.16
CA ARG A 26 -27.89 -10.24 -2.84
C ARG A 26 -27.30 -8.84 -2.78
N PRO A 27 -27.82 -7.94 -1.93
CA PRO A 27 -27.18 -6.66 -1.64
C PRO A 27 -25.76 -6.87 -1.15
N LEU A 28 -24.88 -5.95 -1.56
CA LEU A 28 -23.47 -5.96 -1.20
C LEU A 28 -23.22 -4.96 -0.07
N LEU A 29 -22.34 -5.30 0.86
CA LEU A 29 -21.83 -4.37 1.87
C LEU A 29 -20.34 -4.13 1.63
N HIS A 30 -20.00 -2.90 1.24
CA HIS A 30 -18.61 -2.47 1.07
C HIS A 30 -18.05 -1.92 2.39
N LEU A 31 -17.31 -2.74 3.12
CA LEU A 31 -16.55 -2.29 4.29
C LEU A 31 -15.27 -1.60 3.80
N ARG A 32 -15.09 -0.33 4.15
CA ARG A 32 -13.98 0.48 3.65
C ARG A 32 -13.34 1.37 4.71
N GLY A 33 -12.15 1.87 4.41
CA GLY A 33 -11.57 2.99 5.15
C GLY A 33 -12.32 4.29 4.88
N ALA A 34 -12.19 5.26 5.79
CA ALA A 34 -12.77 6.60 5.61
C ALA A 34 -12.28 7.24 4.30
N GLU A 35 -11.00 7.06 3.99
CA GLU A 35 -10.38 7.43 2.72
C GLU A 35 -10.33 6.20 1.82
N SER A 36 -11.19 6.13 0.81
CA SER A 36 -11.19 5.03 -0.15
C SER A 36 -10.84 5.54 -1.54
N ARG A 37 -9.97 4.81 -2.24
CA ARG A 37 -9.62 5.04 -3.64
C ARG A 37 -10.35 4.02 -4.51
N GLY A 38 -10.49 4.32 -5.82
CA GLY A 38 -10.97 3.36 -6.83
C GLY A 38 -12.48 3.33 -7.04
N ARG A 39 -13.26 4.11 -6.29
CA ARG A 39 -14.73 4.24 -6.47
C ARG A 39 -15.46 2.89 -6.58
N VAL A 40 -15.04 1.90 -5.78
CA VAL A 40 -15.56 0.52 -5.86
C VAL A 40 -17.09 0.50 -5.75
N GLN A 41 -17.67 1.21 -4.77
CA GLN A 41 -19.12 1.29 -4.61
C GLN A 41 -19.80 1.80 -5.88
N GLN A 42 -19.40 2.97 -6.38
CA GLN A 42 -19.99 3.59 -7.56
C GLN A 42 -19.92 2.66 -8.78
N ARG A 43 -18.77 2.01 -8.99
CA ARG A 43 -18.59 1.10 -10.14
C ARG A 43 -19.48 -0.14 -10.06
N LEU A 44 -19.73 -0.65 -8.87
CA LEU A 44 -20.64 -1.77 -8.66
C LEU A 44 -22.11 -1.33 -8.83
N GLU A 45 -22.46 -0.13 -8.38
CA GLU A 45 -23.79 0.47 -8.61
C GLU A 45 -24.03 0.70 -10.11
N ASP A 46 -23.04 1.23 -10.84
CA ASP A 46 -23.09 1.41 -12.29
C ASP A 46 -23.24 0.06 -13.02
N ALA A 47 -22.70 -1.03 -12.43
CA ALA A 47 -22.88 -2.40 -12.94
C ALA A 47 -24.22 -3.05 -12.52
N GLY A 48 -25.10 -2.33 -11.84
CA GLY A 48 -26.45 -2.74 -11.50
C GLY A 48 -26.58 -3.47 -10.15
N PHE A 49 -25.56 -3.44 -9.28
CA PHE A 49 -25.66 -4.01 -7.96
C PHE A 49 -26.20 -3.01 -6.93
N GLN A 50 -26.98 -3.50 -5.98
CA GLN A 50 -27.32 -2.72 -4.79
C GLN A 50 -26.16 -2.82 -3.81
N VAL A 51 -25.53 -1.65 -3.48
CA VAL A 51 -24.34 -1.59 -2.63
C VAL A 51 -24.52 -0.59 -1.50
N ASP A 52 -24.48 -1.10 -0.27
CA ASP A 52 -24.32 -0.29 0.92
C ASP A 52 -22.84 -0.16 1.29
N SER A 53 -22.43 0.92 1.94
CA SER A 53 -21.06 1.05 2.43
C SER A 53 -21.00 1.46 3.89
N ALA A 54 -20.02 0.91 4.60
CA ALA A 54 -19.73 1.28 5.97
C ALA A 54 -18.25 1.59 6.16
N ILE A 55 -17.96 2.68 6.87
CA ILE A 55 -16.58 3.02 7.25
C ILE A 55 -16.19 2.14 8.42
N ALA A 56 -15.27 1.20 8.18
CA ALA A 56 -14.80 0.25 9.18
C ALA A 56 -13.55 0.75 9.94
N TYR A 57 -12.76 1.64 9.33
CA TYR A 57 -11.56 2.18 9.96
C TYR A 57 -11.19 3.56 9.40
N ARG A 58 -10.36 4.29 10.16
CA ARG A 58 -9.69 5.52 9.72
C ARG A 58 -8.19 5.31 9.84
N GLN A 59 -7.43 5.88 8.92
CA GLN A 59 -5.98 5.97 9.00
C GLN A 59 -5.62 7.37 9.45
N GLU A 60 -5.13 7.48 10.67
CA GLU A 60 -4.66 8.75 11.22
C GLU A 60 -3.16 8.88 10.98
N ASP A 61 -2.74 10.11 10.70
CA ASP A 61 -1.33 10.43 10.55
C ASP A 61 -0.71 10.57 11.94
N VAL A 62 0.26 9.72 12.24
CA VAL A 62 1.03 9.80 13.49
C VAL A 62 2.41 10.38 13.17
N GLU A 63 2.82 11.37 13.95
CA GLU A 63 4.17 11.92 13.85
C GLU A 63 5.17 10.87 14.35
N PRO A 64 6.30 10.66 13.62
CA PRO A 64 7.36 9.78 14.08
C PRO A 64 7.99 10.33 15.36
N ASP A 65 8.37 9.43 16.25
CA ASP A 65 9.08 9.81 17.45
C ASP A 65 10.53 10.27 17.16
N GLY A 66 11.20 10.82 18.16
CA GLY A 66 12.56 11.33 18.00
C GLY A 66 13.58 10.25 17.62
N SER A 67 13.34 8.97 17.91
CA SER A 67 14.22 7.87 17.51
C SER A 67 14.08 7.56 16.03
N ALA A 68 12.86 7.53 15.53
CA ALA A 68 12.59 7.36 14.10
C ALA A 68 13.13 8.51 13.25
N ILE A 69 12.99 9.77 13.72
CA ILE A 69 13.58 10.95 13.06
C ILE A 69 15.10 10.85 13.00
N LYS A 70 15.76 10.44 14.09
CA LYS A 70 17.22 10.24 14.11
C LYS A 70 17.68 9.21 13.08
N VAL A 71 16.95 8.13 12.89
CA VAL A 71 17.26 7.14 11.85
C VAL A 71 17.03 7.74 10.46
N LEU A 72 15.88 8.38 10.23
CA LEU A 72 15.53 8.94 8.92
C LEU A 72 16.51 10.03 8.45
N GLN A 73 16.99 10.88 9.36
CA GLN A 73 17.90 11.98 9.06
C GLN A 73 19.37 11.66 9.32
N GLY A 74 19.64 10.51 9.94
CA GLY A 74 20.98 10.08 10.35
C GLY A 74 21.93 9.91 9.17
N ALA A 75 23.24 10.06 9.43
CA ALA A 75 24.27 9.90 8.41
C ALA A 75 24.48 8.44 7.97
N GLU A 76 24.10 7.48 8.80
CA GLU A 76 24.23 6.04 8.50
C GLU A 76 23.11 5.60 7.55
N PRO A 77 23.42 5.00 6.40
CA PRO A 77 22.41 4.48 5.49
C PRO A 77 21.55 3.39 6.16
N ALA A 78 20.24 3.49 6.01
CA ALA A 78 19.28 2.48 6.44
C ALA A 78 18.52 1.91 5.25
N ILE A 79 17.90 0.75 5.42
CA ILE A 79 16.97 0.18 4.44
C ILE A 79 15.55 0.54 4.88
N LEU A 80 14.80 1.18 3.99
CA LEU A 80 13.43 1.64 4.22
C LEU A 80 12.45 0.79 3.41
N PRO A 81 11.76 -0.19 4.02
CA PRO A 81 10.67 -0.89 3.36
C PRO A 81 9.41 -0.02 3.37
N ILE A 82 8.95 0.38 2.17
CA ILE A 82 7.80 1.29 2.00
C ILE A 82 6.65 0.54 1.34
N PHE A 83 5.51 0.47 2.04
CA PHE A 83 4.36 -0.36 1.67
C PHE A 83 3.28 0.38 0.88
N SER A 84 3.26 1.72 0.89
CA SER A 84 2.24 2.48 0.17
C SER A 84 2.77 3.82 -0.33
N PRO A 85 2.22 4.36 -1.45
CA PRO A 85 2.57 5.70 -1.92
C PRO A 85 2.36 6.78 -0.84
N ARG A 86 1.28 6.67 -0.07
CA ARG A 86 1.00 7.60 1.03
C ARG A 86 2.11 7.58 2.09
N SER A 87 2.62 6.40 2.43
CA SER A 87 3.74 6.28 3.39
C SER A 87 5.01 6.93 2.83
N ALA A 88 5.30 6.75 1.54
CA ALA A 88 6.42 7.40 0.88
C ALA A 88 6.31 8.93 0.95
N GLU A 89 5.18 9.49 0.50
CA GLU A 89 4.88 10.92 0.52
C GLU A 89 5.00 11.54 1.94
N ARG A 90 4.62 10.77 2.96
CA ARG A 90 4.71 11.22 4.35
C ARG A 90 6.14 11.20 4.89
N LEU A 91 6.89 10.14 4.61
CA LEU A 91 8.30 10.06 5.02
C LEU A 91 9.13 11.19 4.42
N LEU A 92 8.84 11.61 3.19
CA LEU A 92 9.53 12.73 2.52
C LEU A 92 9.38 14.06 3.28
N LYS A 93 8.31 14.27 4.03
CA LYS A 93 8.12 15.49 4.84
C LYS A 93 9.16 15.64 5.96
N PHE A 94 9.81 14.55 6.33
CA PHE A 94 10.82 14.52 7.39
C PHE A 94 12.25 14.58 6.83
N GLU A 95 12.41 14.93 5.54
CA GLU A 95 13.72 15.11 4.91
C GLU A 95 14.69 13.95 5.14
N PRO A 96 14.30 12.70 4.74
CA PRO A 96 15.13 11.53 4.96
C PRO A 96 16.49 11.67 4.29
N ASN A 97 17.52 11.06 4.86
CA ASN A 97 18.83 11.02 4.21
C ASN A 97 18.72 10.32 2.84
N PRO A 98 19.14 10.98 1.73
CA PRO A 98 19.04 10.40 0.39
C PRO A 98 19.93 9.17 0.17
N ALA A 99 20.87 8.90 1.08
CA ALA A 99 21.69 7.68 1.07
C ALA A 99 20.94 6.43 1.57
N HIS A 100 19.71 6.56 2.09
CA HIS A 100 18.90 5.41 2.44
C HIS A 100 18.53 4.58 1.21
N ARG A 101 18.52 3.26 1.38
CA ARG A 101 18.11 2.31 0.35
C ARG A 101 16.63 1.99 0.52
N VAL A 102 15.89 1.91 -0.56
CA VAL A 102 14.44 1.74 -0.49
C VAL A 102 13.99 0.45 -1.15
N ALA A 103 13.23 -0.35 -0.40
CA ALA A 103 12.43 -1.43 -0.92
C ALA A 103 10.97 -0.97 -1.06
N ALA A 104 10.44 -0.93 -2.27
CA ALA A 104 9.08 -0.48 -2.57
C ALA A 104 8.14 -1.66 -2.80
N MET A 105 6.96 -1.65 -2.20
CA MET A 105 5.94 -2.69 -2.39
C MET A 105 5.43 -2.78 -3.83
N SER A 106 5.50 -1.69 -4.59
CA SER A 106 5.01 -1.62 -5.97
C SER A 106 5.66 -0.46 -6.73
N SER A 107 5.51 -0.45 -8.06
CA SER A 107 5.96 0.66 -8.89
C SER A 107 5.28 2.00 -8.58
N SER A 108 4.07 1.99 -8.02
CA SER A 108 3.41 3.22 -7.55
C SER A 108 4.08 3.79 -6.29
N VAL A 109 4.62 2.94 -5.43
CA VAL A 109 5.43 3.36 -4.27
C VAL A 109 6.78 3.93 -4.73
N GLU A 110 7.45 3.25 -5.66
CA GLU A 110 8.69 3.73 -6.27
C GLU A 110 8.51 5.14 -6.87
N LYS A 111 7.45 5.35 -7.65
CA LYS A 111 7.13 6.66 -8.24
C LYS A 111 6.86 7.75 -7.21
N ALA A 112 6.33 7.37 -6.06
CA ALA A 112 6.08 8.29 -4.95
C ALA A 112 7.34 8.60 -4.11
N TRP A 113 8.48 7.93 -4.41
CA TRP A 113 9.76 8.13 -3.76
C TRP A 113 10.83 8.61 -4.76
N PRO A 114 10.81 9.88 -5.19
CA PRO A 114 11.80 10.42 -6.12
C PRO A 114 13.15 10.72 -5.48
N TYR A 115 13.26 10.57 -4.15
CA TYR A 115 14.35 11.04 -3.32
C TYR A 115 15.26 9.89 -2.91
N SER A 116 16.13 9.46 -3.81
CA SER A 116 17.11 8.41 -3.51
C SER A 116 18.36 8.56 -4.37
N LEU A 117 19.54 8.38 -3.75
CA LEU A 117 20.82 8.26 -4.45
C LEU A 117 21.06 6.85 -5.03
N HIS A 118 20.27 5.87 -4.61
CA HIS A 118 20.39 4.48 -5.01
C HIS A 118 19.13 4.02 -5.75
N PRO A 119 19.23 3.01 -6.63
CA PRO A 119 18.06 2.39 -7.23
C PRO A 119 17.10 1.86 -6.18
N VAL A 120 15.81 2.10 -6.38
CA VAL A 120 14.76 1.51 -5.57
C VAL A 120 14.53 0.07 -6.02
N ILE A 121 14.50 -0.89 -5.10
CA ILE A 121 14.13 -2.27 -5.42
C ILE A 121 12.62 -2.41 -5.23
N VAL A 122 11.91 -2.75 -6.31
CA VAL A 122 10.48 -3.02 -6.27
C VAL A 122 10.23 -4.50 -5.99
N ALA A 123 9.39 -4.81 -5.00
CA ALA A 123 8.98 -6.17 -4.70
C ALA A 123 8.26 -6.81 -5.90
N LYS A 124 8.55 -8.09 -6.17
CA LYS A 124 7.98 -8.83 -7.33
C LYS A 124 6.46 -8.98 -7.27
N SER A 125 5.91 -8.99 -6.07
CA SER A 125 4.47 -9.05 -5.80
C SER A 125 4.13 -8.32 -4.51
N SER A 126 2.86 -7.93 -4.33
CA SER A 126 2.40 -7.19 -3.13
C SER A 126 2.22 -8.11 -1.93
N THR A 127 3.25 -8.88 -1.59
CA THR A 127 3.27 -9.81 -0.45
C THR A 127 4.42 -9.49 0.53
N ALA A 128 4.26 -9.89 1.78
CA ALA A 128 5.29 -9.74 2.80
C ALA A 128 6.58 -10.50 2.44
N ILE A 129 6.45 -11.67 1.80
CA ILE A 129 7.59 -12.48 1.35
C ILE A 129 8.40 -11.73 0.30
N SER A 130 7.75 -11.20 -0.75
CA SER A 130 8.43 -10.43 -1.79
C SER A 130 9.05 -9.13 -1.27
N MET A 131 8.47 -8.49 -0.27
CA MET A 131 9.08 -7.35 0.40
C MET A 131 10.34 -7.78 1.17
N ALA A 132 10.29 -8.89 1.90
CA ALA A 132 11.47 -9.42 2.61
C ALA A 132 12.61 -9.77 1.65
N GLU A 133 12.31 -10.38 0.48
CA GLU A 133 13.29 -10.64 -0.58
C GLU A 133 13.93 -9.34 -1.11
N ALA A 134 13.12 -8.29 -1.32
CA ALA A 134 13.63 -6.99 -1.78
C ALA A 134 14.55 -6.34 -0.73
N VAL A 135 14.21 -6.43 0.55
CA VAL A 135 15.05 -5.95 1.67
C VAL A 135 16.37 -6.75 1.74
N ALA A 136 16.31 -8.09 1.64
CA ALA A 136 17.50 -8.95 1.63
C ALA A 136 18.45 -8.59 0.49
N ALA A 137 17.93 -8.40 -0.72
CA ALA A 137 18.73 -8.00 -1.88
C ALA A 137 19.44 -6.66 -1.68
N LEU A 138 18.81 -5.69 -0.98
CA LEU A 138 19.45 -4.42 -0.62
C LEU A 138 20.54 -4.60 0.43
N TYR A 139 20.35 -5.54 1.36
CA TYR A 139 21.33 -5.81 2.40
C TYR A 139 22.59 -6.50 1.86
N GLU A 140 22.44 -7.47 0.96
CA GLU A 140 23.54 -8.23 0.36
C GLU A 140 24.32 -7.44 -0.69
N GLY A 141 23.69 -6.46 -1.34
CA GLY A 141 24.30 -5.62 -2.39
C GLY A 141 24.97 -4.35 -1.88
N GLY A 142 25.21 -4.26 -0.57
CA GLY A 142 25.79 -3.09 0.13
C GLY A 142 27.26 -3.10 0.31
#